data_33f5a17a1019e0399603377f0b6e36de
#
_entry.id   33f5a17a1019e0399603377f0b6e36de
#
_cell.length_a   1.000
_cell.length_b   1.000
_cell.length_c   1.000
_cell.angle_alpha   90.00
_cell.angle_beta   90.00
_cell.angle_gamma   90.00
#
_symmetry.space_group_name_H-M   'P 1'
#
loop_
_entity.id
_entity.type
_entity.pdbx_description
1 polymer ?
#
loop_
_entity_poly.entity_id
_entity_poly.type
_entity_poly.pdbx_seq_one_letter_code
_entity_poly.pdbx_strand_id
1 'polypeptide(L)'
;MAKYRLTNDAVKDLSTIWEYTYDTWSEKQADKYYKLLIDACAELAKKPTLGRDYSEIYPNLKGQITSKHIIFFRELDQNTIEITRILHERMNLKNKLKK
;
A
#
# COMPACT_ATOMS: atom_id res chain seq x y z
N MET A 1 7.14 18.95 5.39
CA MET A 1 7.27 17.60 5.94
C MET A 1 6.53 16.59 5.10
N ALA A 2 7.19 15.48 4.81
CA ALA A 2 6.57 14.41 4.03
C ALA A 2 5.55 13.64 4.87
N LYS A 3 4.36 13.39 4.31
CA LYS A 3 3.34 12.62 5.01
C LYS A 3 2.51 11.77 4.03
N TYR A 4 1.82 10.79 4.58
CA TYR A 4 0.90 9.98 3.80
C TYR A 4 -0.46 9.94 4.48
N ARG A 5 -1.47 9.68 3.66
CA ARG A 5 -2.84 9.48 4.11
C ARG A 5 -3.29 8.12 3.62
N LEU A 6 -4.17 7.48 4.36
CA LEU A 6 -4.73 6.19 3.97
C LEU A 6 -6.19 6.39 3.58
N THR A 7 -6.58 5.85 2.43
CA THR A 7 -8.00 5.79 2.09
C THR A 7 -8.69 4.78 3.00
N ASN A 8 -10.01 4.83 3.06
CA ASN A 8 -10.78 3.84 3.81
C ASN A 8 -10.51 2.42 3.29
N ASP A 9 -10.35 2.28 1.98
CA ASP A 9 -10.03 0.97 1.39
C ASP A 9 -8.65 0.49 1.79
N ALA A 10 -7.66 1.38 1.86
CA ALA A 10 -6.31 1.02 2.31
C ALA A 10 -6.32 0.59 3.79
N VAL A 11 -7.10 1.26 4.62
CA VAL A 11 -7.25 0.87 6.03
C VAL A 11 -7.84 -0.53 6.14
N LYS A 12 -8.88 -0.81 5.34
CA LYS A 12 -9.49 -2.15 5.32
C LYS A 12 -8.50 -3.20 4.82
N ASP A 13 -7.71 -2.85 3.80
CA ASP A 13 -6.68 -3.76 3.28
C ASP A 13 -5.67 -4.12 4.37
N LEU A 14 -5.20 -3.13 5.13
CA LEU A 14 -4.27 -3.37 6.23
C LEU A 14 -4.87 -4.28 7.30
N SER A 15 -6.13 -4.05 7.66
CA SER A 15 -6.82 -4.88 8.65
C SER A 15 -6.94 -6.32 8.16
N THR A 16 -7.31 -6.51 6.90
CA THR A 16 -7.44 -7.83 6.30
C THR A 16 -6.09 -8.55 6.25
N ILE A 17 -5.03 -7.83 5.90
CA ILE A 17 -3.69 -8.40 5.88
C ILE A 17 -3.26 -8.83 7.27
N TRP A 18 -3.54 -8.00 8.29
CA TRP A 18 -3.19 -8.32 9.66
C TRP A 18 -3.93 -9.57 10.14
N GLU A 19 -5.24 -9.64 9.91
CA GLU A 19 -6.06 -10.79 10.29
C GLU A 19 -5.60 -12.08 9.62
N TYR A 20 -5.31 -12.02 8.32
CA TYR A 20 -4.83 -13.16 7.56
C TYR A 20 -3.49 -13.65 8.12
N THR A 21 -2.58 -12.74 8.41
CA THR A 21 -1.27 -13.09 8.94
C THR A 21 -1.38 -13.66 10.35
N TYR A 22 -2.27 -13.11 11.15
CA TYR A 22 -2.57 -13.60 12.49
C TYR A 22 -3.07 -15.05 12.44
N ASP A 23 -4.07 -15.30 11.60
CA ASP A 23 -4.68 -16.63 11.48
C ASP A 23 -3.73 -17.67 10.89
N THR A 24 -2.89 -17.25 9.94
CA THR A 24 -1.99 -18.15 9.22
C THR A 24 -0.70 -18.42 10.00
N TRP A 25 -0.19 -17.41 10.70
CA TRP A 25 1.12 -17.49 11.37
C TRP A 25 1.00 -17.25 12.88
N SER A 26 0.91 -15.98 13.29
CA SER A 26 0.87 -15.61 14.70
C SER A 26 0.62 -14.11 14.83
N GLU A 27 0.26 -13.69 16.06
CA GLU A 27 0.12 -12.29 16.39
C GLU A 27 1.44 -11.53 16.19
N LYS A 28 2.54 -12.15 16.63
CA LYS A 28 3.87 -11.55 16.50
C LYS A 28 4.22 -11.29 15.04
N GLN A 29 3.93 -12.24 14.17
CA GLN A 29 4.20 -12.12 12.76
C GLN A 29 3.25 -11.08 12.11
N ALA A 30 2.00 -11.02 12.54
CA ALA A 30 1.04 -10.05 12.05
C ALA A 30 1.49 -8.63 12.39
N ASP A 31 1.93 -8.39 13.61
CA ASP A 31 2.42 -7.08 14.04
C ASP A 31 3.68 -6.69 13.26
N LYS A 32 4.58 -7.63 13.05
CA LYS A 32 5.83 -7.39 12.33
C LYS A 32 5.56 -7.02 10.87
N TYR A 33 4.65 -7.73 10.23
CA TYR A 33 4.32 -7.46 8.83
C TYR A 33 3.57 -6.13 8.67
N TYR A 34 2.66 -5.84 9.59
CA TYR A 34 1.96 -4.56 9.63
C TYR A 34 2.96 -3.40 9.72
N LYS A 35 3.92 -3.51 10.65
CA LYS A 35 4.96 -2.48 10.81
C LYS A 35 5.78 -2.32 9.54
N LEU A 36 6.12 -3.43 8.88
CA LEU A 36 6.85 -3.39 7.61
C LEU A 36 6.10 -2.57 6.56
N LEU A 37 4.80 -2.77 6.44
CA LEU A 37 3.97 -2.03 5.47
C LEU A 37 3.86 -0.55 5.84
N ILE A 38 3.68 -0.24 7.11
CA ILE A 38 3.58 1.15 7.57
C ILE A 38 4.91 1.89 7.36
N ASP A 39 6.02 1.24 7.66
CA ASP A 39 7.33 1.83 7.44
C ASP A 39 7.56 2.11 5.94
N ALA A 40 7.10 1.21 5.07
CA ALA A 40 7.19 1.41 3.63
C ALA A 40 6.36 2.60 3.17
N CYS A 41 5.16 2.80 3.75
CA CYS A 41 4.34 3.98 3.44
C CYS A 41 5.06 5.27 3.81
N ALA A 42 5.73 5.29 4.96
CA ALA A 42 6.48 6.45 5.41
C ALA A 42 7.67 6.75 4.47
N GLU A 43 8.35 5.72 4.02
CA GLU A 43 9.45 5.87 3.06
C GLU A 43 8.96 6.42 1.72
N LEU A 44 7.82 5.92 1.23
CA LEU A 44 7.22 6.42 -0.01
C LEU A 44 6.83 7.89 0.10
N ALA A 45 6.35 8.31 1.26
CA ALA A 45 5.99 9.71 1.48
C ALA A 45 7.22 10.62 1.35
N LYS A 46 8.37 10.15 1.87
CA LYS A 46 9.61 10.90 1.77
C LYS A 46 10.18 10.90 0.35
N LYS A 47 9.96 9.82 -0.39
CA LYS A 47 10.58 9.65 -1.71
C LYS A 47 9.61 8.95 -2.67
N PRO A 48 8.60 9.69 -3.16
CA PRO A 48 7.59 9.09 -4.05
C PRO A 48 8.15 8.50 -5.35
N THR A 49 9.36 8.93 -5.75
CA THR A 49 10.03 8.39 -6.94
C THR A 49 10.40 6.91 -6.82
N LEU A 50 10.35 6.35 -5.60
CA LEU A 50 10.54 4.92 -5.39
C LEU A 50 9.42 4.10 -6.01
N GLY A 51 8.24 4.70 -6.20
CA GLY A 51 7.10 4.01 -6.79
C GLY A 51 7.26 3.83 -8.28
N ARG A 52 6.74 2.70 -8.78
CA ARG A 52 6.68 2.41 -10.20
C ARG A 52 5.41 2.98 -10.80
N ASP A 53 5.42 3.25 -12.10
CA ASP A 53 4.25 3.77 -12.81
C ASP A 53 3.24 2.65 -13.08
N TYR A 54 2.02 2.86 -12.62
CA TYR A 54 0.87 2.00 -12.90
C TYR A 54 -0.26 2.76 -13.60
N SER A 55 0.09 3.83 -14.32
CA SER A 55 -0.91 4.69 -14.96
C SER A 55 -1.72 3.97 -16.03
N GLU A 56 -1.26 2.84 -16.55
CA GLU A 56 -2.06 2.03 -17.49
C GLU A 56 -3.28 1.41 -16.81
N ILE A 57 -3.24 1.21 -15.49
CA ILE A 57 -4.36 0.65 -14.73
C ILE A 57 -5.30 1.76 -14.27
N TYR A 58 -4.74 2.85 -13.77
CA TYR A 58 -5.49 3.99 -13.26
C TYR A 58 -4.64 5.25 -13.38
N PRO A 59 -5.19 6.37 -13.84
CA PRO A 59 -4.42 7.60 -14.04
C PRO A 59 -3.66 8.05 -12.80
N ASN A 60 -2.40 8.39 -12.98
CA ASN A 60 -1.51 8.90 -11.93
C ASN A 60 -1.22 7.90 -10.81
N LEU A 61 -1.53 6.63 -11.03
CA LEU A 61 -1.29 5.60 -10.02
C LEU A 61 0.17 5.16 -10.03
N LYS A 62 0.74 5.06 -8.84
CA LYS A 62 2.07 4.49 -8.61
C LYS A 62 1.96 3.35 -7.61
N GLY A 63 2.96 2.51 -7.57
CA GLY A 63 2.97 1.40 -6.63
C GLY A 63 4.37 0.97 -6.28
N GLN A 64 4.51 0.43 -5.07
CA GLN A 64 5.77 -0.09 -4.56
C GLN A 64 5.55 -1.51 -4.08
N ILE A 65 6.34 -2.45 -4.60
CA ILE A 65 6.30 -3.83 -4.14
C ILE A 65 7.03 -3.92 -2.81
N THR A 66 6.33 -4.38 -1.78
CA THR A 66 6.88 -4.55 -0.44
C THR A 66 6.53 -5.95 0.01
N SER A 67 7.53 -6.85 0.03
CA SER A 67 7.35 -8.27 0.28
C SER A 67 6.36 -8.86 -0.72
N LYS A 68 5.21 -9.34 -0.29
CA LYS A 68 4.20 -9.97 -1.17
C LYS A 68 3.05 -9.05 -1.52
N HIS A 69 3.12 -7.78 -1.13
CA HIS A 69 2.06 -6.82 -1.38
C HIS A 69 2.57 -5.65 -2.21
N ILE A 70 1.65 -4.99 -2.89
CA ILE A 70 1.93 -3.78 -3.62
C ILE A 70 1.18 -2.65 -2.94
N ILE A 71 1.91 -1.62 -2.54
CA ILE A 71 1.33 -0.42 -1.94
C ILE A 71 1.06 0.56 -3.07
N PHE A 72 -0.21 0.76 -3.40
CA PHE A 72 -0.61 1.70 -4.43
C PHE A 72 -0.85 3.07 -3.84
N PHE A 73 -0.33 4.09 -4.52
CA PHE A 73 -0.45 5.45 -4.01
C PHE A 73 -0.47 6.44 -5.17
N ARG A 74 -0.85 7.67 -4.86
CA ARG A 74 -0.75 8.79 -5.78
C ARG A 74 -0.25 10.01 -5.02
N GLU A 75 0.40 10.91 -5.73
CA GLU A 75 0.89 12.14 -5.12
C GLU A 75 -0.26 13.16 -5.10
N LEU A 76 -0.54 13.71 -3.91
CA LEU A 76 -1.55 14.76 -3.77
C LEU A 76 -0.93 16.14 -3.95
N ASP A 77 0.27 16.32 -3.39
CA ASP A 77 1.04 17.55 -3.52
C ASP A 77 2.51 17.23 -3.28
N GLN A 78 3.35 18.25 -3.16
CA GLN A 78 4.80 18.06 -3.02
C GLN A 78 5.21 17.30 -1.75
N ASN A 79 4.35 17.31 -0.73
CA ASN A 79 4.69 16.76 0.58
C ASN A 79 3.77 15.64 1.04
N THR A 80 2.73 15.32 0.28
CA THR A 80 1.71 14.37 0.72
C THR A 80 1.38 13.38 -0.39
N ILE A 81 1.38 12.09 -0.02
CA ILE A 81 0.86 11.03 -0.89
C ILE A 81 -0.38 10.44 -0.26
N GLU A 82 -1.21 9.82 -1.09
CA GLU A 82 -2.37 9.08 -0.62
C GLU A 82 -2.18 7.62 -0.96
N ILE A 83 -2.20 6.77 0.06
CA ILE A 83 -2.15 5.31 -0.12
C ILE A 83 -3.56 4.87 -0.48
N THR A 84 -3.75 4.44 -1.71
CA THR A 84 -5.09 4.11 -2.23
C THR A 84 -5.51 2.68 -1.94
N ARG A 85 -4.59 1.72 -2.14
CA ARG A 85 -4.84 0.31 -1.88
C ARG A 85 -3.53 -0.38 -1.50
N ILE A 86 -3.65 -1.49 -0.76
CA ILE A 86 -2.52 -2.37 -0.47
C ILE A 86 -3.00 -3.78 -0.82
N LEU A 87 -2.54 -4.30 -1.96
CA LEU A 87 -3.06 -5.55 -2.52
C LEU A 87 -1.96 -6.59 -2.66
N HIS A 88 -2.32 -7.85 -2.50
CA HIS A 88 -1.40 -8.95 -2.72
C HIS A 88 -0.99 -8.96 -4.19
N GLU A 89 0.28 -9.24 -4.46
CA GLU A 89 0.83 -9.21 -5.83
C GLU A 89 0.15 -10.18 -6.80
N ARG A 90 -0.51 -11.22 -6.27
CA ARG A 90 -1.21 -12.23 -7.08
C ARG A 90 -2.67 -11.87 -7.39
N MET A 91 -3.18 -10.79 -6.84
CA MET A 91 -4.55 -10.36 -7.13
C MET A 91 -4.65 -9.82 -8.55
N ASN A 92 -5.84 -9.93 -9.15
CA ASN A 92 -6.09 -9.30 -10.43
C ASN A 92 -6.20 -7.79 -10.23
N LEU A 93 -5.09 -7.11 -10.44
CA LEU A 93 -4.98 -5.68 -10.16
C LEU A 93 -5.95 -4.84 -10.96
N LYS A 94 -6.19 -5.19 -12.22
CA LYS A 94 -7.11 -4.44 -13.07
C LYS A 94 -8.52 -4.44 -12.50
N ASN A 95 -8.99 -5.60 -12.05
CA ASN A 95 -10.33 -5.71 -11.48
C ASN A 95 -10.44 -5.05 -10.10
N LYS A 96 -9.38 -5.09 -9.31
CA LYS A 96 -9.40 -4.53 -7.95
C LYS A 96 -9.27 -3.01 -7.94
N LEU A 97 -8.55 -2.44 -8.90
CA LEU A 97 -8.25 -1.00 -8.94
C LEU A 97 -9.16 -0.21 -9.87
N LYS A 98 -9.72 -0.89 -10.85
CA LYS A 98 -10.62 -0.27 -11.81
C LYS A 98 -11.99 -0.04 -11.19
N LYS A 99 -12.52 1.15 -11.38
CA LYS A 99 -13.87 1.47 -10.91
C LYS A 99 -14.82 1.63 -12.07
#